data_c3d9414ccb4fe9ffd0aa6316fb1adf80
#
_entry.id   c3d9414ccb4fe9ffd0aa6316fb1adf80
#
_cell.length_a   1.000
_cell.length_b   1.000
_cell.length_c   1.000
_cell.angle_alpha   90.00
_cell.angle_beta   90.00
_cell.angle_gamma   90.00
#
_symmetry.space_group_name_H-M   'P 1'
#
loop_
_entity.id
_entity.type
_entity.pdbx_description
1 polymer ?
#
loop_
_entity_poly.entity_id
_entity_poly.type
_entity_poly.pdbx_seq_one_letter_code
_entity_poly.pdbx_strand_id
1 'polypeptide(L)'
;MKIRPVILCGGSGTRLWSDKKHHQPKQFIDFGNWTLFGKTLERIQNSIFDYPIISTNKKYIREIKKHLRLKSIKKYKIILEPAKRNTAPAILSAALIKEIPENQPLIFLTSDHLIERTNLFNKSIKKHQKYLTCLLYTSPSPRDSV
;
A
#
# COMPACT_ATOMS: atom_id res chain seq x y z
N MET A 1 -18.72 3.97 5.58
CA MET A 1 -17.36 4.31 6.13
C MET A 1 -16.33 4.08 5.03
N LYS A 2 -15.34 4.97 4.88
CA LYS A 2 -14.27 4.81 3.86
C LYS A 2 -13.15 3.92 4.40
N ILE A 3 -12.54 3.13 3.51
CA ILE A 3 -11.39 2.29 3.83
C ILE A 3 -10.11 3.12 3.63
N ARG A 4 -9.17 3.04 4.57
CA ARG A 4 -7.88 3.70 4.48
C ARG A 4 -6.86 2.81 3.78
N PRO A 5 -6.37 3.15 2.59
CA PRO A 5 -5.32 2.38 1.94
C PRO A 5 -3.95 2.69 2.58
N VAL A 6 -3.21 1.64 2.90
CA VAL A 6 -1.83 1.70 3.37
C VAL A 6 -0.96 1.02 2.31
N ILE A 7 -0.15 1.80 1.60
CA ILE A 7 0.71 1.29 0.53
C ILE A 7 2.09 1.01 1.10
N LEU A 8 2.52 -0.24 1.01
CA LEU A 8 3.84 -0.68 1.44
C LEU A 8 4.85 -0.49 0.32
N CYS A 9 5.73 0.49 0.47
CA CYS A 9 6.67 0.95 -0.55
C CYS A 9 8.13 0.98 -0.04
N GLY A 10 8.51 0.07 0.86
CA GLY A 10 9.85 -0.02 1.46
C GLY A 10 10.81 -0.95 0.73
N GLY A 11 10.32 -1.84 -0.11
CA GLY A 11 11.11 -2.87 -0.81
C GLY A 11 12.11 -2.29 -1.82
N SER A 12 13.33 -2.84 -1.84
CA SER A 12 14.38 -2.44 -2.79
C SER A 12 14.35 -3.20 -4.12
N GLY A 13 13.56 -4.30 -4.21
CA GLY A 13 13.44 -5.08 -5.45
C GLY A 13 14.73 -5.76 -5.93
N THR A 14 15.73 -5.91 -5.06
CA THR A 14 17.10 -6.38 -5.40
C THR A 14 17.16 -7.75 -6.06
N ARG A 15 16.12 -8.58 -5.89
CA ARG A 15 16.03 -9.93 -6.49
C ARG A 15 15.84 -9.96 -8.00
N LEU A 16 15.45 -8.84 -8.61
CA LEU A 16 15.17 -8.75 -10.06
C LEU A 16 16.39 -8.35 -10.89
N TRP A 17 17.45 -7.89 -10.25
CA TRP A 17 18.61 -7.35 -10.93
C TRP A 17 19.83 -8.24 -10.69
N SER A 18 20.37 -8.86 -11.74
CA SER A 18 21.65 -9.56 -11.72
C SER A 18 22.83 -8.62 -11.54
N ASP A 19 22.67 -7.34 -11.87
CA ASP A 19 23.74 -6.35 -11.84
C ASP A 19 23.48 -5.25 -10.80
N LYS A 20 24.45 -5.06 -9.89
CA LYS A 20 24.33 -4.16 -8.72
C LYS A 20 24.39 -2.66 -9.07
N LYS A 21 24.64 -2.29 -10.30
CA LYS A 21 24.92 -0.90 -10.69
C LYS A 21 23.70 -0.02 -11.02
N HIS A 22 22.52 -0.60 -11.30
CA HIS A 22 21.33 0.15 -11.72
C HIS A 22 20.08 -0.25 -10.93
N HIS A 23 20.05 0.07 -9.63
CA HIS A 23 18.98 -0.37 -8.75
C HIS A 23 17.84 0.64 -8.68
N GLN A 24 17.08 0.78 -9.77
CA GLN A 24 15.75 1.37 -9.65
C GLN A 24 14.81 0.36 -8.99
N PRO A 25 14.13 0.69 -7.88
CA PRO A 25 13.17 -0.21 -7.27
C PRO A 25 12.07 -0.58 -8.24
N LYS A 26 11.67 -1.87 -8.24
CA LYS A 26 10.68 -2.43 -9.16
C LYS A 26 9.42 -1.58 -9.32
N GLN A 27 8.92 -1.04 -8.20
CA GLN A 27 7.70 -0.25 -8.18
C GLN A 27 7.77 1.06 -8.97
N PHE A 28 8.98 1.57 -9.24
CA PHE A 28 9.21 2.83 -9.97
C PHE A 28 9.76 2.65 -11.38
N ILE A 29 9.95 1.40 -11.83
CA ILE A 29 10.36 1.13 -13.23
C ILE A 29 9.29 1.67 -14.16
N ASP A 30 9.70 2.44 -15.17
CA ASP A 30 8.82 2.92 -16.23
C ASP A 30 8.62 1.82 -17.29
N PHE A 31 7.38 1.42 -17.48
CA PHE A 31 6.95 0.42 -18.48
C PHE A 31 6.26 1.10 -19.68
N GLY A 32 6.75 2.25 -20.10
CA GLY A 32 6.12 3.03 -21.17
C GLY A 32 4.97 3.88 -20.66
N ASN A 33 5.31 4.97 -19.98
CA ASN A 33 4.40 5.93 -19.38
C ASN A 33 3.60 5.47 -18.15
N TRP A 34 3.92 4.31 -17.56
CA TRP A 34 3.32 3.87 -16.31
C TRP A 34 4.31 3.12 -15.42
N THR A 35 4.04 3.11 -14.13
CA THR A 35 4.80 2.38 -13.11
C THR A 35 3.86 1.53 -12.26
N LEU A 36 4.37 0.48 -11.61
CA LEU A 36 3.55 -0.34 -10.70
C LEU A 36 2.99 0.49 -9.54
N PHE A 37 3.81 1.40 -8.99
CA PHE A 37 3.36 2.33 -7.96
C PHE A 37 2.27 3.28 -8.48
N GLY A 38 2.44 3.83 -9.70
CA GLY A 38 1.43 4.64 -10.36
C GLY A 38 0.09 3.91 -10.54
N LYS A 39 0.13 2.64 -10.96
CA LYS A 39 -1.07 1.78 -11.07
C LYS A 39 -1.71 1.50 -9.71
N THR A 40 -0.91 1.35 -8.66
CA THR A 40 -1.43 1.21 -7.30
C THR A 40 -2.15 2.48 -6.83
N LEU A 41 -1.59 3.66 -7.13
CA LEU A 41 -2.23 4.94 -6.85
C LEU A 41 -3.54 5.13 -7.63
N GLU A 42 -3.58 4.79 -8.91
CA GLU A 42 -4.82 4.84 -9.73
C GLU A 42 -5.92 3.95 -9.13
N ARG A 43 -5.56 2.76 -8.67
CA ARG A 43 -6.49 1.78 -8.11
C ARG A 43 -7.24 2.29 -6.89
N ILE A 44 -6.61 3.12 -6.07
CA ILE A 44 -7.20 3.68 -4.86
C ILE A 44 -7.92 5.02 -5.08
N GLN A 45 -7.91 5.56 -6.29
CA GLN A 45 -8.70 6.76 -6.65
C GLN A 45 -10.16 6.40 -6.89
N ASN A 46 -10.81 5.88 -5.86
CA ASN A 46 -12.21 5.49 -5.86
C ASN A 46 -12.88 6.01 -4.58
N SER A 47 -14.18 6.30 -4.65
CA SER A 47 -14.96 6.86 -3.52
C SER A 47 -15.02 5.98 -2.27
N ILE A 48 -14.73 4.68 -2.40
CA ILE A 48 -14.67 3.74 -1.27
C ILE A 48 -13.42 3.95 -0.40
N PHE A 49 -12.39 4.59 -0.94
CA PHE A 49 -11.15 4.84 -0.22
C PHE A 49 -11.06 6.26 0.35
N ASP A 50 -10.35 6.38 1.45
CA ASP A 50 -9.87 7.63 2.01
C ASP A 50 -8.46 7.93 1.49
N TYR A 51 -7.85 9.06 1.89
CA TYR A 51 -6.49 9.39 1.47
C TYR A 51 -5.49 8.31 1.91
N PRO A 52 -4.47 8.03 1.07
CA PRO A 52 -3.53 6.95 1.34
C PRO A 52 -2.51 7.30 2.41
N ILE A 53 -2.06 6.25 3.11
CA ILE A 53 -0.83 6.24 3.87
C ILE A 53 0.21 5.48 3.06
N ILE A 54 1.43 5.99 3.00
CA ILE A 54 2.52 5.35 2.26
C ILE A 54 3.66 5.06 3.24
N SER A 55 3.91 3.78 3.51
CA SER A 55 5.06 3.33 4.29
C SER A 55 6.26 3.15 3.38
N THR A 56 7.34 3.85 3.64
CA THR A 56 8.49 3.89 2.72
C THR A 56 9.81 4.23 3.43
N ASN A 57 10.91 4.03 2.71
CA ASN A 57 12.22 4.50 3.14
C ASN A 57 12.46 5.95 2.70
N LYS A 58 13.26 6.71 3.47
CA LYS A 58 13.60 8.12 3.21
C LYS A 58 14.09 8.37 1.77
N LYS A 59 14.85 7.44 1.20
CA LYS A 59 15.42 7.56 -0.16
C LYS A 59 14.36 7.60 -1.28
N TYR A 60 13.15 7.09 -1.05
CA TYR A 60 12.08 7.03 -2.06
C TYR A 60 11.09 8.19 -1.99
N ILE A 61 11.18 9.06 -0.99
CA ILE A 61 10.23 10.17 -0.78
C ILE A 61 10.08 11.04 -2.03
N ARG A 62 11.19 11.37 -2.68
CA ARG A 62 11.18 12.23 -3.87
C ARG A 62 10.37 11.60 -5.00
N GLU A 63 10.61 10.33 -5.27
CA GLU A 63 9.92 9.59 -6.33
C GLU A 63 8.43 9.40 -6.00
N ILE A 64 8.11 9.06 -4.76
CA ILE A 64 6.71 8.97 -4.28
C ILE A 64 5.97 10.29 -4.46
N LYS A 65 6.56 11.41 -4.03
CA LYS A 65 5.93 12.74 -4.18
C LYS A 65 5.72 13.13 -5.65
N LYS A 66 6.65 12.74 -6.55
CA LYS A 66 6.49 12.91 -7.99
C LYS A 66 5.25 12.17 -8.51
N HIS A 67 5.11 10.89 -8.18
CA HIS A 67 3.96 10.07 -8.59
C HIS A 67 2.64 10.57 -8.00
N LEU A 68 2.62 10.98 -6.73
CA LEU A 68 1.42 11.57 -6.11
C LEU A 68 0.96 12.84 -6.84
N ARG A 69 1.90 13.71 -7.24
CA ARG A 69 1.59 14.91 -8.05
C ARG A 69 1.04 14.53 -9.43
N LEU A 70 1.69 13.58 -10.13
CA LEU A 70 1.24 13.11 -11.45
C LEU A 70 -0.17 12.52 -11.41
N LYS A 71 -0.57 11.92 -10.28
CA LYS A 71 -1.92 11.36 -10.06
C LYS A 71 -2.87 12.34 -9.36
N SER A 72 -2.48 13.61 -9.20
CA SER A 72 -3.29 14.65 -8.55
C SER A 72 -3.78 14.31 -7.13
N ILE A 73 -3.02 13.46 -6.41
CA ILE A 73 -3.32 13.09 -5.03
C ILE A 73 -2.74 14.17 -4.10
N LYS A 74 -3.61 15.04 -3.59
CA LYS A 74 -3.22 16.19 -2.74
C LYS A 74 -3.12 15.82 -1.26
N LYS A 75 -3.96 14.90 -0.78
CA LYS A 75 -4.01 14.48 0.62
C LYS A 75 -3.42 13.08 0.76
N TYR A 76 -2.40 12.95 1.58
CA TYR A 76 -1.71 11.68 1.88
C TYR A 76 -0.89 11.79 3.17
N LYS A 77 -0.49 10.67 3.75
CA LYS A 77 0.46 10.60 4.86
C LYS A 77 1.63 9.68 4.49
N ILE A 78 2.85 10.07 4.85
CA ILE A 78 4.05 9.24 4.65
C ILE A 78 4.54 8.78 6.02
N ILE A 79 4.76 7.48 6.16
CA ILE A 79 5.45 6.86 7.28
C ILE A 79 6.86 6.49 6.82
N LEU A 80 7.86 6.93 7.59
CA LEU A 80 9.24 6.57 7.30
C LEU A 80 9.65 5.33 8.09
N GLU A 81 10.05 4.30 7.37
CA GLU A 81 10.64 3.11 7.96
C GLU A 81 12.14 3.38 8.20
N PRO A 82 12.60 3.36 9.46
CA PRO A 82 14.01 3.67 9.79
C PRO A 82 14.99 2.61 9.28
N ALA A 83 14.53 1.39 9.06
CA ALA A 83 15.32 0.26 8.56
C ALA A 83 14.45 -0.65 7.68
N LYS A 84 15.10 -1.44 6.81
CA LYS A 84 14.44 -2.53 6.09
C LYS A 84 13.99 -3.59 7.10
N ARG A 85 12.75 -3.53 7.53
CA ARG A 85 12.13 -4.54 8.37
C ARG A 85 10.98 -5.19 7.62
N ASN A 86 10.57 -6.38 8.05
CA ASN A 86 9.46 -7.12 7.46
C ASN A 86 8.15 -6.32 7.53
N THR A 87 7.14 -6.78 6.81
CA THR A 87 5.82 -6.15 6.64
C THR A 87 5.11 -5.85 7.96
N ALA A 88 5.28 -6.70 8.99
CA ALA A 88 4.58 -6.55 10.27
C ALA A 88 4.83 -5.21 10.99
N PRO A 89 6.06 -4.68 11.11
CA PRO A 89 6.30 -3.36 11.70
C PRO A 89 5.63 -2.22 10.92
N ALA A 90 5.57 -2.30 9.59
CA ALA A 90 4.89 -1.30 8.76
C ALA A 90 3.37 -1.31 9.00
N ILE A 91 2.78 -2.50 9.13
CA ILE A 91 1.36 -2.68 9.47
C ILE A 91 1.07 -2.08 10.84
N LEU A 92 1.87 -2.44 11.85
CA LEU A 92 1.70 -1.94 13.21
C LEU A 92 1.85 -0.42 13.28
N SER A 93 2.87 0.13 12.61
CA SER A 93 3.08 1.59 12.56
C SER A 93 1.90 2.33 11.94
N ALA A 94 1.27 1.76 10.91
CA ALA A 94 0.09 2.33 10.30
C ALA A 94 -1.15 2.23 11.22
N ALA A 95 -1.32 1.10 11.91
CA ALA A 95 -2.45 0.87 12.81
C ALA A 95 -2.41 1.77 14.06
N LEU A 96 -1.21 2.17 14.51
CA LEU A 96 -1.01 3.02 15.68
C LEU A 96 -1.05 4.52 15.39
N ILE A 97 -1.42 4.95 14.19
CA ILE A 97 -1.55 6.37 13.86
C ILE A 97 -2.78 6.95 14.58
N LYS A 98 -2.56 7.83 15.54
CA LYS A 98 -3.61 8.44 16.37
C LYS A 98 -4.68 9.21 15.59
N GLU A 99 -4.33 9.76 14.42
CA GLU A 99 -5.26 10.52 13.58
C GLU A 99 -6.19 9.64 12.74
N ILE A 100 -6.03 8.34 12.79
CA ILE A 100 -6.94 7.38 12.15
C ILE A 100 -7.99 6.98 13.19
N PRO A 101 -9.29 7.11 12.88
CA PRO A 101 -10.34 6.60 13.76
C PRO A 101 -10.16 5.10 14.03
N GLU A 102 -10.31 4.67 15.28
CA GLU A 102 -10.10 3.27 15.69
C GLU A 102 -10.98 2.28 14.92
N ASN A 103 -12.16 2.71 14.50
CA ASN A 103 -13.11 1.90 13.73
C ASN A 103 -12.91 2.01 12.22
N GLN A 104 -11.92 2.79 11.72
CA GLN A 104 -11.67 2.92 10.29
C GLN A 104 -10.91 1.69 9.76
N PRO A 105 -11.48 0.92 8.82
CA PRO A 105 -10.79 -0.22 8.25
C PRO A 105 -9.57 0.21 7.44
N LEU A 106 -8.49 -0.55 7.58
CA LEU A 106 -7.27 -0.41 6.81
C LEU A 106 -7.17 -1.50 5.75
N ILE A 107 -6.72 -1.15 4.56
CA ILE A 107 -6.32 -2.13 3.54
C ILE A 107 -4.83 -1.95 3.22
N PHE A 108 -4.07 -3.03 3.33
CA PHE A 108 -2.64 -3.03 3.03
C PHE A 108 -2.42 -3.47 1.60
N LEU A 109 -1.75 -2.62 0.82
CA LEU A 109 -1.47 -2.83 -0.60
C LEU A 109 0.03 -2.81 -0.83
N THR A 110 0.53 -3.74 -1.62
CA THR A 110 1.91 -3.70 -2.10
C THR A 110 2.04 -2.71 -3.26
N SER A 111 3.17 -2.04 -3.34
CA SER A 111 3.45 -1.04 -4.38
C SER A 111 3.95 -1.62 -5.70
N ASP A 112 4.22 -2.93 -5.74
CA ASP A 112 4.90 -3.63 -6.84
C ASP A 112 4.07 -4.73 -7.51
N HIS A 113 2.77 -4.82 -7.19
CA HIS A 113 1.84 -5.77 -7.80
C HIS A 113 0.96 -5.09 -8.86
N LEU A 114 0.94 -5.66 -10.06
CA LEU A 114 -0.02 -5.29 -11.09
C LEU A 114 -1.35 -6.03 -10.85
N ILE A 115 -2.43 -5.28 -10.73
CA ILE A 115 -3.80 -5.82 -10.72
C ILE A 115 -4.52 -5.19 -11.92
N GLU A 116 -4.71 -5.97 -12.97
CA GLU A 116 -5.25 -5.50 -14.24
C GLU A 116 -6.73 -5.08 -14.13
N ARG A 117 -7.52 -5.86 -13.39
CA ARG A 117 -8.97 -5.65 -13.29
C ARG A 117 -9.34 -4.81 -12.06
N THR A 118 -8.92 -3.54 -12.04
CA THR A 118 -9.18 -2.60 -10.93
C THR A 118 -10.66 -2.52 -10.54
N ASN A 119 -11.57 -2.55 -11.51
CA ASN A 119 -13.01 -2.50 -11.23
C ASN A 119 -13.50 -3.72 -10.45
N LEU A 120 -13.03 -4.92 -10.79
CA LEU A 120 -13.37 -6.14 -10.05
C LEU A 120 -12.76 -6.13 -8.65
N PHE A 121 -11.52 -5.66 -8.52
CA PHE A 121 -10.87 -5.47 -7.23
C PHE A 121 -11.69 -4.55 -6.33
N ASN A 122 -12.06 -3.36 -6.81
CA ASN A 122 -12.85 -2.40 -6.04
C ASN A 122 -14.26 -2.94 -5.70
N LYS A 123 -14.90 -3.64 -6.63
CA LYS A 123 -16.20 -4.30 -6.42
C LYS A 123 -16.11 -5.37 -5.33
N SER A 124 -15.05 -6.17 -5.34
CA SER A 124 -14.80 -7.18 -4.31
C SER A 124 -14.63 -6.56 -2.93
N ILE A 125 -13.80 -5.50 -2.82
CA ILE A 125 -13.62 -4.79 -1.55
C ILE A 125 -14.94 -4.23 -1.05
N LYS A 126 -15.71 -3.55 -1.91
CA LYS A 126 -17.02 -2.99 -1.53
C LYS A 126 -17.99 -4.07 -1.04
N LYS A 127 -18.01 -5.22 -1.71
CA LYS A 127 -18.86 -6.37 -1.30
C LYS A 127 -18.52 -6.87 0.09
N HIS A 128 -17.23 -6.92 0.44
CA HIS A 128 -16.76 -7.47 1.71
C HIS A 128 -16.65 -6.42 2.83
N GLN A 129 -16.78 -5.14 2.50
CA GLN A 129 -16.66 -4.03 3.48
C GLN A 129 -17.62 -4.18 4.67
N LYS A 130 -18.81 -4.71 4.45
CA LYS A 130 -19.81 -4.95 5.50
C LYS A 130 -19.34 -5.93 6.58
N TYR A 131 -18.42 -6.83 6.26
CA TYR A 131 -17.88 -7.80 7.21
C TYR A 131 -16.76 -7.22 8.08
N LEU A 132 -16.18 -6.07 7.70
CA LEU A 132 -15.13 -5.40 8.47
C LEU A 132 -15.67 -4.72 9.74
N THR A 133 -16.97 -4.55 9.86
CA THR A 133 -17.64 -4.02 11.05
C THR A 133 -18.05 -5.12 12.04
N CYS A 134 -18.06 -6.38 11.60
CA CYS A 134 -18.21 -7.52 12.48
C CYS A 134 -16.83 -7.93 12.97
N LEU A 135 -16.65 -7.99 14.28
CA LEU A 135 -15.43 -8.40 15.00
C LEU A 135 -14.49 -9.26 14.15
N LEU A 136 -13.30 -8.76 13.94
CA LEU A 136 -12.19 -9.53 13.41
C LEU A 136 -11.88 -10.69 14.36
N TYR A 137 -12.49 -11.83 14.11
CA TYR A 137 -11.89 -13.08 14.55
C TYR A 137 -10.65 -13.24 13.67
N THR A 138 -9.49 -13.14 14.28
CA THR A 138 -8.24 -13.56 13.67
C THR A 138 -8.43 -14.94 13.09
N SER A 139 -8.11 -15.09 11.82
CA SER A 139 -7.99 -16.43 11.23
C SER A 139 -7.10 -17.27 12.16
N PRO A 140 -7.52 -18.48 12.56
CA PRO A 140 -6.69 -19.32 13.40
C PRO A 140 -5.33 -19.49 12.73
N SER A 141 -4.26 -19.32 13.50
CA SER A 141 -2.91 -19.54 13.02
C SER A 141 -2.82 -21.01 12.53
N PRO A 142 -2.10 -21.28 11.42
CA PRO A 142 -1.84 -22.67 11.02
C PRO A 142 -1.19 -23.53 12.12
N ARG A 143 -0.71 -22.91 13.20
CA ARG A 143 -0.18 -23.60 14.39
C ARG A 143 -1.25 -24.00 15.40
N ASP A 144 -2.47 -23.51 15.28
CA ASP A 144 -3.59 -23.80 16.18
C ASP A 144 -4.46 -24.96 15.68
N SER A 145 -4.11 -25.55 14.53
CA SER A 145 -4.72 -26.74 13.97
C SER A 145 -3.89 -27.99 14.30
N VAL A 146 -3.89 -28.39 15.56
CA VAL A 146 -3.43 -29.72 16.01
C VAL A 146 -4.57 -30.38 16.76
#